data_2016d06d6c8c77fe27d5f5c511ffde85
#
_entry.id   2016d06d6c8c77fe27d5f5c511ffde85
#
_cell.length_a   1.000
_cell.length_b   1.000
_cell.length_c   1.000
_cell.angle_alpha   90.00
_cell.angle_beta   90.00
_cell.angle_gamma   90.00
#
_symmetry.space_group_name_H-M   'P 1'
#
loop_
_entity.id
_entity.type
_entity.pdbx_description
1 polymer ?
#
loop_
_entity_poly.entity_id
_entity_poly.type
_entity_poly.pdbx_seq_one_letter_code
_entity_poly.pdbx_strand_id
1 'polypeptide(L)'
;FLTWLVGTVVVFLIALVLVHVFHGNLSAETRTLWSLNHSAGFSLFNHAHVAGTPPKVVSFLVSALAAVVLLLAGLFLLRSHRDEYGIGPEDEAALRALIRRFNTNDSLAYFATRRDKSVVYEPKGRAAVTYRIEAGVCLASADPIGDPRYWDQAISAWLDRARSFGWAPAVMGASEPATRAYERHGLSSIHLGDEAVIDTQNFRLSELREVRQARAHAQKAGVRVRIRRHGELSAEEMQRVEALADQWRDTTDERGFSMALGRLGDPQDKDCLLAEALVGEETVAVLSFIPWGLSGASLDLMRRSPSAPNGTVETMIVALCTEAKLQKLSLNFAVF
;
A
#
# COMPACT_ATOMS: atom_id res chain seq x y z
N PHE A 1 25.64 -12.87 -3.26
CA PHE A 1 26.98 -13.42 -3.53
C PHE A 1 28.04 -12.31 -3.59
N LEU A 2 27.84 -11.27 -4.39
CA LEU A 2 28.79 -10.14 -4.54
C LEU A 2 29.10 -9.45 -3.20
N THR A 3 28.11 -9.19 -2.37
CA THR A 3 28.26 -8.56 -1.06
C THR A 3 29.10 -9.39 -0.09
N TRP A 4 28.90 -10.71 -0.08
CA TRP A 4 29.73 -11.62 0.71
C TRP A 4 31.16 -11.67 0.19
N LEU A 5 31.35 -11.75 -1.13
CA LEU A 5 32.69 -11.77 -1.74
C LEU A 5 33.47 -10.50 -1.42
N VAL A 6 32.85 -9.32 -1.61
CA VAL A 6 33.48 -8.02 -1.29
C VAL A 6 33.79 -7.92 0.19
N GLY A 7 32.85 -8.30 1.07
CA GLY A 7 33.07 -8.33 2.51
C GLY A 7 34.23 -9.24 2.92
N THR A 8 34.31 -10.44 2.36
CA THR A 8 35.40 -11.40 2.61
C THR A 8 36.77 -10.84 2.19
N VAL A 9 36.82 -10.17 1.03
CA VAL A 9 38.08 -9.48 0.58
C VAL A 9 38.49 -8.38 1.54
N VAL A 10 37.56 -7.56 2.03
CA VAL A 10 37.85 -6.51 3.02
C VAL A 10 38.34 -7.11 4.32
N VAL A 11 37.69 -8.15 4.84
CA VAL A 11 38.12 -8.85 6.07
C VAL A 11 39.51 -9.45 5.87
N PHE A 12 39.81 -10.04 4.71
CA PHE A 12 41.11 -10.58 4.37
C PHE A 12 42.21 -9.49 4.42
N LEU A 13 41.98 -8.34 3.81
CA LEU A 13 42.93 -7.23 3.82
C LEU A 13 43.18 -6.70 5.23
N ILE A 14 42.14 -6.53 6.04
CA ILE A 14 42.24 -6.13 7.44
C ILE A 14 43.03 -7.17 8.25
N ALA A 15 42.68 -8.47 8.09
CA ALA A 15 43.35 -9.56 8.76
C ALA A 15 44.85 -9.62 8.38
N LEU A 16 45.16 -9.42 7.11
CA LEU A 16 46.55 -9.37 6.61
C LEU A 16 47.35 -8.28 7.30
N VAL A 17 46.83 -7.05 7.39
CA VAL A 17 47.46 -5.94 8.08
C VAL A 17 47.66 -6.21 9.57
N LEU A 18 46.57 -6.65 10.26
CA LEU A 18 46.64 -6.92 11.70
C LEU A 18 47.64 -8.05 12.03
N VAL A 19 47.69 -9.12 11.24
CA VAL A 19 48.60 -10.23 11.46
C VAL A 19 50.05 -9.86 11.09
N HIS A 20 50.29 -8.94 10.16
CA HIS A 20 51.63 -8.45 9.88
C HIS A 20 52.16 -7.53 10.99
N VAL A 21 51.31 -6.73 11.59
CA VAL A 21 51.65 -5.84 12.71
C VAL A 21 51.76 -6.60 14.04
N PHE A 22 50.80 -7.49 14.30
CA PHE A 22 50.64 -8.22 15.57
C PHE A 22 50.73 -9.74 15.32
N HIS A 23 51.87 -10.22 14.82
CA HIS A 23 52.01 -11.60 14.30
C HIS A 23 52.05 -12.70 15.38
N GLY A 24 52.26 -12.40 16.66
CA GLY A 24 52.36 -13.43 17.70
C GLY A 24 53.42 -14.48 17.36
N ASN A 25 53.05 -15.75 17.35
CA ASN A 25 53.94 -16.89 17.03
C ASN A 25 53.83 -17.34 15.55
N LEU A 26 53.15 -16.56 14.67
CA LEU A 26 53.04 -16.88 13.23
C LEU A 26 54.34 -16.58 12.48
N SER A 27 54.85 -17.55 11.70
CA SER A 27 55.93 -17.31 10.77
C SER A 27 55.51 -16.42 9.61
N ALA A 28 56.47 -15.76 8.95
CA ALA A 28 56.17 -14.87 7.82
C ALA A 28 55.38 -15.58 6.68
N GLU A 29 55.67 -16.84 6.42
CA GLU A 29 55.03 -17.64 5.38
C GLU A 29 53.58 -18.03 5.72
N THR A 30 53.27 -18.19 7.01
CA THR A 30 51.91 -18.65 7.42
C THR A 30 50.93 -17.50 7.65
N ARG A 31 51.36 -16.24 7.71
CA ARG A 31 50.53 -15.05 7.98
C ARG A 31 49.43 -14.86 6.92
N THR A 32 49.81 -14.96 5.65
CA THR A 32 48.86 -14.81 4.52
C THR A 32 47.86 -15.95 4.49
N LEU A 33 48.29 -17.20 4.69
CA LEU A 33 47.45 -18.37 4.75
C LEU A 33 46.46 -18.31 5.93
N TRP A 34 46.92 -17.86 7.08
CA TRP A 34 46.07 -17.68 8.26
C TRP A 34 44.98 -16.63 7.99
N SER A 35 45.36 -15.47 7.42
CA SER A 35 44.41 -14.41 7.07
C SER A 35 43.37 -14.87 6.08
N LEU A 36 43.79 -15.60 5.04
CA LEU A 36 42.86 -16.15 4.04
C LEU A 36 41.89 -17.19 4.66
N ASN A 37 42.40 -18.05 5.52
CA ASN A 37 41.59 -19.13 6.14
C ASN A 37 40.54 -18.58 7.12
N HIS A 38 40.74 -17.44 7.74
CA HIS A 38 39.84 -16.87 8.75
C HIS A 38 38.97 -15.71 8.22
N SER A 39 39.17 -15.27 6.98
CA SER A 39 38.44 -14.13 6.41
C SER A 39 37.02 -14.49 5.91
N ALA A 40 36.77 -15.74 5.55
CA ALA A 40 35.50 -16.20 4.96
C ALA A 40 34.43 -16.54 5.99
N GLY A 41 34.73 -16.49 7.30
CA GLY A 41 33.80 -16.86 8.37
C GLY A 41 33.72 -18.38 8.62
N PHE A 42 34.40 -19.18 7.81
CA PHE A 42 34.56 -20.63 7.98
C PHE A 42 35.97 -21.03 7.52
N SER A 43 36.47 -22.16 8.00
CA SER A 43 37.80 -22.66 7.63
C SER A 43 37.80 -23.16 6.18
N LEU A 44 38.53 -22.47 5.31
CA LEU A 44 38.69 -22.87 3.90
C LEU A 44 39.67 -24.03 3.72
N PHE A 45 40.63 -24.19 4.66
CA PHE A 45 41.65 -25.24 4.59
C PHE A 45 41.74 -25.98 5.92
N ASN A 46 42.06 -27.26 5.88
CA ASN A 46 42.22 -28.04 7.08
C ASN A 46 43.37 -27.53 7.92
N HIS A 47 43.20 -27.41 9.24
CA HIS A 47 44.14 -26.73 10.18
C HIS A 47 45.55 -27.28 10.21
N ALA A 48 45.84 -28.37 9.53
CA ALA A 48 47.13 -29.04 9.56
C ALA A 48 48.35 -28.28 8.97
N HIS A 49 48.13 -27.15 8.32
CA HIS A 49 49.15 -26.42 7.57
C HIS A 49 49.46 -25.01 8.09
N VAL A 50 48.82 -24.54 9.14
CA VAL A 50 49.10 -23.18 9.72
C VAL A 50 49.72 -23.35 11.09
N ALA A 51 51.06 -23.36 11.14
CA ALA A 51 51.78 -23.44 12.42
C ALA A 51 51.84 -22.05 13.08
N GLY A 52 51.36 -21.97 14.34
CA GLY A 52 51.31 -20.75 15.13
C GLY A 52 49.94 -20.06 15.15
N THR A 53 49.78 -19.11 16.07
CA THR A 53 48.55 -18.32 16.25
C THR A 53 48.93 -16.85 16.48
N PRO A 54 48.14 -15.88 15.92
CA PRO A 54 48.29 -14.49 16.28
C PRO A 54 47.77 -14.26 17.72
N PRO A 55 48.01 -13.08 18.31
CA PRO A 55 47.45 -12.73 19.60
C PRO A 55 45.93 -12.97 19.64
N LYS A 56 45.41 -13.51 20.77
CA LYS A 56 44.00 -13.84 20.93
C LYS A 56 43.03 -12.70 20.55
N VAL A 57 43.43 -11.45 20.80
CA VAL A 57 42.68 -10.25 20.45
C VAL A 57 42.56 -10.11 18.92
N VAL A 58 43.62 -10.37 18.16
CA VAL A 58 43.61 -10.30 16.68
C VAL A 58 42.69 -11.41 16.12
N SER A 59 42.84 -12.64 16.62
CA SER A 59 41.96 -13.77 16.23
C SER A 59 40.51 -13.44 16.51
N PHE A 60 40.19 -12.92 17.67
CA PHE A 60 38.83 -12.53 18.03
C PHE A 60 38.26 -11.45 17.10
N LEU A 61 39.03 -10.37 16.85
CA LEU A 61 38.59 -9.28 15.97
C LEU A 61 38.33 -9.77 14.54
N VAL A 62 39.23 -10.56 13.98
CA VAL A 62 39.06 -11.09 12.61
C VAL A 62 37.82 -12.02 12.54
N SER A 63 37.65 -12.91 13.51
CA SER A 63 36.51 -13.81 13.56
C SER A 63 35.19 -13.07 13.75
N ALA A 64 35.16 -12.05 14.62
CA ALA A 64 33.97 -11.22 14.82
C ALA A 64 33.59 -10.46 13.54
N LEU A 65 34.61 -9.87 12.85
CA LEU A 65 34.39 -9.15 11.61
C LEU A 65 33.86 -10.10 10.49
N ALA A 66 34.43 -11.29 10.36
CA ALA A 66 33.99 -12.31 9.43
C ALA A 66 32.55 -12.79 9.74
N ALA A 67 32.20 -12.95 11.01
CA ALA A 67 30.84 -13.31 11.43
C ALA A 67 29.83 -12.19 11.09
N VAL A 68 30.20 -10.93 11.28
CA VAL A 68 29.36 -9.78 10.88
C VAL A 68 29.13 -9.76 9.37
N VAL A 69 30.19 -9.96 8.57
CA VAL A 69 30.05 -10.03 7.10
C VAL A 69 29.14 -11.19 6.69
N LEU A 70 29.27 -12.36 7.31
CA LEU A 70 28.40 -13.50 7.04
C LEU A 70 26.94 -13.22 7.40
N LEU A 71 26.71 -12.59 8.56
CA LEU A 71 25.38 -12.17 9.01
C LEU A 71 24.77 -11.16 8.05
N LEU A 72 25.52 -10.11 7.67
CA LEU A 72 25.04 -9.11 6.71
C LEU A 72 24.76 -9.71 5.34
N ALA A 73 25.59 -10.62 4.86
CA ALA A 73 25.34 -11.36 3.61
C ALA A 73 24.09 -12.22 3.70
N GLY A 74 23.89 -12.90 4.83
CA GLY A 74 22.66 -13.66 5.10
C GLY A 74 21.42 -12.78 5.14
N LEU A 75 21.46 -11.67 5.85
CA LEU A 75 20.39 -10.68 5.89
C LEU A 75 20.08 -10.10 4.51
N PHE A 76 21.12 -9.85 3.69
CA PHE A 76 20.94 -9.36 2.33
C PHE A 76 20.34 -10.42 1.41
N LEU A 77 20.74 -11.68 1.53
CA LEU A 77 20.16 -12.81 0.77
C LEU A 77 18.72 -13.10 1.17
N LEU A 78 18.40 -12.96 2.46
CA LEU A 78 17.06 -13.16 2.99
C LEU A 78 16.17 -11.90 2.80
N ARG A 79 16.76 -10.77 2.39
CA ARG A 79 16.00 -9.57 2.08
C ARG A 79 15.19 -9.85 0.81
N SER A 80 13.87 -9.96 0.99
CA SER A 80 12.95 -10.10 -0.14
C SER A 80 13.29 -9.06 -1.20
N HIS A 81 13.48 -9.51 -2.44
CA HIS A 81 13.72 -8.62 -3.57
C HIS A 81 12.49 -7.71 -3.67
N ARG A 82 12.67 -6.43 -3.34
CA ARG A 82 11.61 -5.47 -3.57
C ARG A 82 11.61 -5.20 -5.06
N ASP A 83 10.60 -5.73 -5.77
CA ASP A 83 10.26 -5.20 -7.09
C ASP A 83 10.15 -3.67 -7.01
N GLU A 84 10.39 -2.98 -8.09
CA GLU A 84 10.11 -1.55 -8.18
C GLU A 84 8.62 -1.37 -7.86
N TYR A 85 8.34 -0.89 -6.63
CA TYR A 85 6.98 -0.68 -6.18
C TYR A 85 6.44 0.58 -6.83
N GLY A 86 5.29 0.45 -7.42
CA GLY A 86 4.51 1.57 -7.92
C GLY A 86 3.90 1.30 -9.28
N ILE A 87 2.63 1.69 -9.42
CA ILE A 87 1.94 1.74 -10.71
C ILE A 87 2.46 2.96 -11.46
N GLY A 88 3.10 2.73 -12.61
CA GLY A 88 3.54 3.78 -13.51
C GLY A 88 2.37 4.44 -14.26
N PRO A 89 2.61 5.57 -14.95
CA PRO A 89 1.56 6.30 -15.67
C PRO A 89 0.86 5.44 -16.74
N GLU A 90 1.59 4.56 -17.43
CA GLU A 90 1.04 3.67 -18.45
C GLU A 90 0.10 2.62 -17.84
N ASP A 91 0.52 1.99 -16.75
CA ASP A 91 -0.30 1.03 -16.02
C ASP A 91 -1.53 1.70 -15.40
N GLU A 92 -1.38 2.91 -14.83
CA GLU A 92 -2.51 3.67 -14.31
C GLU A 92 -3.53 3.96 -15.41
N ALA A 93 -3.09 4.37 -16.58
CA ALA A 93 -3.96 4.63 -17.73
C ALA A 93 -4.68 3.35 -18.21
N ALA A 94 -3.96 2.22 -18.29
CA ALA A 94 -4.51 0.92 -18.64
C ALA A 94 -5.55 0.44 -17.63
N LEU A 95 -5.26 0.53 -16.33
CA LEU A 95 -6.21 0.19 -15.27
C LEU A 95 -7.46 1.06 -15.32
N ARG A 96 -7.33 2.38 -15.50
CA ARG A 96 -8.47 3.30 -15.66
C ARG A 96 -9.35 2.92 -16.85
N ALA A 97 -8.75 2.48 -17.98
CA ALA A 97 -9.49 2.02 -19.14
C ALA A 97 -10.28 0.72 -18.86
N LEU A 98 -9.66 -0.25 -18.19
CA LEU A 98 -10.31 -1.49 -17.76
C LEU A 98 -11.45 -1.23 -16.76
N ILE A 99 -11.23 -0.38 -15.76
CA ILE A 99 -12.24 -0.01 -14.75
C ILE A 99 -13.47 0.60 -15.42
N ARG A 100 -13.28 1.59 -16.28
CA ARG A 100 -14.39 2.24 -17.01
C ARG A 100 -15.19 1.28 -17.84
N ARG A 101 -14.55 0.25 -18.39
CA ARG A 101 -15.22 -0.69 -19.31
C ARG A 101 -15.88 -1.86 -18.60
N PHE A 102 -15.32 -2.37 -17.51
CA PHE A 102 -15.71 -3.66 -16.94
C PHE A 102 -16.11 -3.61 -15.45
N ASN A 103 -15.53 -2.72 -14.67
CA ASN A 103 -15.74 -2.68 -13.21
C ASN A 103 -16.76 -1.62 -12.77
N THR A 104 -17.83 -1.46 -13.53
CA THR A 104 -18.88 -0.45 -13.25
C THR A 104 -19.74 -0.79 -12.03
N ASN A 105 -19.70 -2.02 -11.56
CA ASN A 105 -20.46 -2.49 -10.39
C ASN A 105 -19.61 -2.66 -9.12
N ASP A 106 -18.31 -2.46 -9.21
CA ASP A 106 -17.37 -2.56 -8.10
C ASP A 106 -17.07 -1.16 -7.55
N SER A 107 -17.52 -0.91 -6.32
CA SER A 107 -17.33 0.35 -5.61
C SER A 107 -15.86 0.64 -5.27
N LEU A 108 -15.04 -0.40 -5.17
CA LEU A 108 -13.63 -0.31 -4.78
C LEU A 108 -12.66 -0.30 -5.97
N ALA A 109 -13.15 -0.55 -7.19
CA ALA A 109 -12.31 -0.72 -8.37
C ALA A 109 -11.33 0.45 -8.60
N TYR A 110 -11.78 1.69 -8.36
CA TYR A 110 -10.94 2.86 -8.60
C TYR A 110 -9.71 2.92 -7.70
N PHE A 111 -9.77 2.35 -6.49
CA PHE A 111 -8.61 2.25 -5.58
C PHE A 111 -7.50 1.33 -6.11
N ALA A 112 -7.76 0.54 -7.15
CA ALA A 112 -6.72 -0.20 -7.85
C ALA A 112 -5.68 0.72 -8.51
N THR A 113 -6.03 1.99 -8.77
CA THR A 113 -5.12 2.99 -9.36
C THR A 113 -4.14 3.64 -8.37
N ARG A 114 -4.12 3.21 -7.10
CA ARG A 114 -3.14 3.68 -6.11
C ARG A 114 -1.72 3.40 -6.60
N ARG A 115 -0.86 4.42 -6.55
CA ARG A 115 0.51 4.34 -7.08
C ARG A 115 1.48 3.56 -6.20
N ASP A 116 1.12 3.27 -4.93
CA ASP A 116 1.90 2.43 -4.01
C ASP A 116 1.63 0.94 -4.16
N LYS A 117 0.90 0.54 -5.21
CA LYS A 117 0.64 -0.85 -5.58
C LYS A 117 1.46 -1.25 -6.80
N SER A 118 1.60 -2.55 -7.00
CA SER A 118 2.07 -3.17 -8.24
C SER A 118 0.89 -3.81 -8.96
N VAL A 119 1.05 -4.15 -10.23
CA VAL A 119 0.02 -4.78 -11.04
C VAL A 119 0.57 -6.00 -11.79
N VAL A 120 -0.24 -7.05 -11.87
CA VAL A 120 0.01 -8.20 -12.75
C VAL A 120 -1.17 -8.35 -13.69
N TYR A 121 -0.90 -8.37 -14.98
CA TYR A 121 -1.90 -8.59 -16.03
C TYR A 121 -1.96 -10.05 -16.45
N GLU A 122 -3.14 -10.48 -16.92
CA GLU A 122 -3.17 -11.68 -17.77
C GLU A 122 -2.44 -11.41 -19.08
N PRO A 123 -2.03 -12.46 -19.86
CA PRO A 123 -1.11 -12.28 -20.98
C PRO A 123 -1.53 -11.32 -22.10
N LYS A 124 -2.81 -10.99 -22.19
CA LYS A 124 -3.37 -10.06 -23.21
C LYS A 124 -3.86 -8.73 -22.64
N GLY A 125 -3.63 -8.46 -21.34
CA GLY A 125 -3.97 -7.19 -20.70
C GLY A 125 -5.48 -6.92 -20.52
N ARG A 126 -6.33 -7.97 -20.54
CA ARG A 126 -7.80 -7.83 -20.43
C ARG A 126 -8.31 -7.86 -18.99
N ALA A 127 -7.49 -8.40 -18.09
CA ALA A 127 -7.72 -8.36 -16.66
C ALA A 127 -6.39 -8.27 -15.92
N ALA A 128 -6.43 -7.77 -14.68
CA ALA A 128 -5.26 -7.55 -13.84
C ALA A 128 -5.60 -7.75 -12.36
N VAL A 129 -4.60 -8.09 -11.56
CA VAL A 129 -4.66 -8.03 -10.09
C VAL A 129 -3.69 -6.96 -9.62
N THR A 130 -4.18 -6.00 -8.83
CA THR A 130 -3.32 -5.02 -8.16
C THR A 130 -3.01 -5.48 -6.75
N TYR A 131 -1.77 -5.33 -6.33
CA TYR A 131 -1.30 -5.85 -5.05
C TYR A 131 -0.21 -4.97 -4.43
N ARG A 132 0.07 -5.18 -3.16
CA ARG A 132 1.22 -4.63 -2.45
C ARG A 132 1.89 -5.73 -1.63
N ILE A 133 3.21 -5.63 -1.47
CA ILE A 133 3.93 -6.54 -0.59
C ILE A 133 4.08 -5.89 0.78
N GLU A 134 3.59 -6.57 1.79
CA GLU A 134 3.67 -6.13 3.18
C GLU A 134 4.13 -7.29 4.04
N ALA A 135 5.31 -7.15 4.68
CA ALA A 135 5.87 -8.18 5.57
C ALA A 135 5.92 -9.61 4.98
N GLY A 136 6.21 -9.74 3.67
CA GLY A 136 6.26 -11.05 2.97
C GLY A 136 4.90 -11.58 2.50
N VAL A 137 3.84 -10.79 2.68
CA VAL A 137 2.50 -11.10 2.14
C VAL A 137 2.30 -10.33 0.83
N CYS A 138 1.91 -11.05 -0.23
CA CYS A 138 1.47 -10.47 -1.50
C CYS A 138 -0.03 -10.20 -1.41
N LEU A 139 -0.38 -8.99 -0.94
CA LEU A 139 -1.74 -8.60 -0.61
C LEU A 139 -2.43 -7.99 -1.83
N ALA A 140 -3.36 -8.73 -2.45
CA ALA A 140 -4.21 -8.21 -3.52
C ALA A 140 -5.31 -7.29 -2.95
N SER A 141 -5.73 -6.33 -3.75
CA SER A 141 -6.70 -5.30 -3.38
C SER A 141 -8.00 -5.49 -4.13
N ALA A 142 -9.05 -5.79 -3.40
CA ALA A 142 -10.41 -5.90 -3.90
C ALA A 142 -10.59 -6.97 -5.02
N ASP A 143 -11.46 -6.70 -5.98
CA ASP A 143 -11.69 -7.57 -7.13
C ASP A 143 -10.57 -7.44 -8.17
N PRO A 144 -10.33 -8.48 -8.98
CA PRO A 144 -9.53 -8.32 -10.18
C PRO A 144 -10.13 -7.26 -11.10
N ILE A 145 -9.29 -6.43 -11.68
CA ILE A 145 -9.70 -5.36 -12.59
C ILE A 145 -9.81 -5.91 -14.02
N GLY A 146 -10.83 -5.50 -14.76
CA GLY A 146 -11.03 -5.87 -16.15
C GLY A 146 -12.15 -6.90 -16.36
N ASP A 147 -12.11 -7.57 -17.52
CA ASP A 147 -13.15 -8.49 -17.94
C ASP A 147 -13.23 -9.75 -17.04
N PRO A 148 -14.36 -10.02 -16.37
CA PRO A 148 -14.50 -11.16 -15.47
C PRO A 148 -14.20 -12.53 -16.11
N ARG A 149 -14.33 -12.65 -17.43
CA ARG A 149 -13.99 -13.89 -18.16
C ARG A 149 -12.50 -14.23 -18.10
N TYR A 150 -11.65 -13.28 -17.73
CA TYR A 150 -10.19 -13.41 -17.64
C TYR A 150 -9.65 -13.25 -16.23
N TRP A 151 -10.50 -13.17 -15.22
CA TRP A 151 -10.10 -13.08 -13.83
C TRP A 151 -9.26 -14.28 -13.39
N ASP A 152 -9.67 -15.50 -13.78
CA ASP A 152 -8.92 -16.72 -13.43
C ASP A 152 -7.48 -16.68 -13.95
N GLN A 153 -7.25 -16.16 -15.17
CA GLN A 153 -5.91 -16.04 -15.73
C GLN A 153 -5.08 -14.95 -14.99
N ALA A 154 -5.72 -13.82 -14.64
CA ALA A 154 -5.04 -12.76 -13.89
C ALA A 154 -4.70 -13.20 -12.46
N ILE A 155 -5.60 -13.93 -11.79
CA ILE A 155 -5.36 -14.52 -10.46
C ILE A 155 -4.23 -15.55 -10.53
N SER A 156 -4.23 -16.43 -11.54
CA SER A 156 -3.15 -17.40 -11.73
C SER A 156 -1.79 -16.70 -11.91
N ALA A 157 -1.72 -15.68 -12.78
CA ALA A 157 -0.50 -14.91 -13.00
C ALA A 157 0.01 -14.21 -11.72
N TRP A 158 -0.91 -13.66 -10.92
CA TRP A 158 -0.59 -13.07 -9.63
C TRP A 158 -0.08 -14.10 -8.61
N LEU A 159 -0.70 -15.28 -8.54
CA LEU A 159 -0.26 -16.37 -7.67
C LEU A 159 1.12 -16.91 -8.08
N ASP A 160 1.38 -17.04 -9.39
CA ASP A 160 2.68 -17.46 -9.90
C ASP A 160 3.76 -16.42 -9.56
N ARG A 161 3.42 -15.13 -9.65
CA ARG A 161 4.29 -14.04 -9.19
C ARG A 161 4.59 -14.17 -7.69
N ALA A 162 3.58 -14.36 -6.85
CA ALA A 162 3.75 -14.54 -5.41
C ALA A 162 4.64 -15.74 -5.10
N ARG A 163 4.42 -16.89 -5.75
CA ARG A 163 5.23 -18.11 -5.57
C ARG A 163 6.68 -17.92 -5.99
N SER A 164 6.95 -17.22 -7.09
CA SER A 164 8.30 -16.99 -7.61
C SER A 164 9.20 -16.20 -6.64
N PHE A 165 8.59 -15.39 -5.75
CA PHE A 165 9.27 -14.61 -4.72
C PHE A 165 9.11 -15.18 -3.31
N GLY A 166 8.39 -16.30 -3.15
CA GLY A 166 8.11 -16.91 -1.85
C GLY A 166 7.19 -16.07 -0.95
N TRP A 167 6.34 -15.21 -1.54
CA TRP A 167 5.37 -14.42 -0.79
C TRP A 167 4.09 -15.22 -0.52
N ALA A 168 3.50 -15.02 0.66
CA ALA A 168 2.20 -15.58 1.00
C ALA A 168 1.09 -14.77 0.30
N PRO A 169 0.24 -15.37 -0.56
CA PRO A 169 -0.85 -14.65 -1.20
C PRO A 169 -2.00 -14.40 -0.22
N ALA A 170 -2.53 -13.18 -0.23
CA ALA A 170 -3.74 -12.80 0.50
C ALA A 170 -4.54 -11.77 -0.29
N VAL A 171 -5.83 -11.63 0.00
CA VAL A 171 -6.74 -10.68 -0.65
C VAL A 171 -7.51 -9.92 0.42
N MET A 172 -7.72 -8.62 0.22
CA MET A 172 -8.53 -7.79 1.10
C MET A 172 -9.62 -7.06 0.33
N GLY A 173 -10.86 -7.16 0.82
CA GLY A 173 -11.99 -6.40 0.29
C GLY A 173 -12.57 -6.96 -1.02
N ALA A 174 -12.44 -8.26 -1.26
CA ALA A 174 -13.05 -8.91 -2.41
C ALA A 174 -14.57 -8.98 -2.28
N SER A 175 -15.27 -8.70 -3.37
CA SER A 175 -16.71 -8.94 -3.50
C SER A 175 -17.03 -10.44 -3.51
N GLU A 176 -18.28 -10.81 -3.35
CA GLU A 176 -18.70 -12.21 -3.42
C GLU A 176 -18.35 -12.90 -4.77
N PRO A 177 -18.54 -12.27 -5.96
CA PRO A 177 -18.09 -12.85 -7.21
C PRO A 177 -16.57 -13.07 -7.29
N ALA A 178 -15.78 -12.11 -6.82
CA ALA A 178 -14.32 -12.23 -6.81
C ALA A 178 -13.84 -13.24 -5.77
N THR A 179 -14.46 -13.31 -4.61
CA THR A 179 -14.18 -14.33 -3.59
C THR A 179 -14.29 -15.72 -4.18
N ARG A 180 -15.38 -16.01 -4.91
CA ARG A 180 -15.55 -17.30 -5.61
C ARG A 180 -14.45 -17.55 -6.66
N ALA A 181 -13.98 -16.49 -7.33
CA ALA A 181 -12.86 -16.62 -8.27
C ALA A 181 -11.55 -16.97 -7.53
N TYR A 182 -11.23 -16.29 -6.45
CA TYR A 182 -10.06 -16.60 -5.64
C TYR A 182 -10.11 -17.99 -4.99
N GLU A 183 -11.29 -18.43 -4.54
CA GLU A 183 -11.51 -19.77 -3.97
C GLU A 183 -11.24 -20.89 -4.99
N ARG A 184 -11.59 -20.71 -6.27
CA ARG A 184 -11.23 -21.67 -7.33
C ARG A 184 -9.71 -21.85 -7.48
N HIS A 185 -8.92 -20.88 -7.03
CA HIS A 185 -7.45 -20.93 -7.03
C HIS A 185 -6.86 -21.36 -5.67
N GLY A 186 -7.67 -21.87 -4.76
CA GLY A 186 -7.24 -22.47 -3.50
C GLY A 186 -7.07 -21.51 -2.33
N LEU A 187 -7.58 -20.27 -2.43
CA LEU A 187 -7.67 -19.37 -1.28
C LEU A 187 -8.95 -19.70 -0.49
N SER A 188 -8.91 -19.46 0.82
CA SER A 188 -10.10 -19.50 1.68
C SER A 188 -10.55 -18.10 2.03
N SER A 189 -11.85 -17.91 2.25
CA SER A 189 -12.44 -16.61 2.57
C SER A 189 -12.87 -16.49 4.03
N ILE A 190 -12.80 -15.28 4.54
CA ILE A 190 -13.31 -14.88 5.85
C ILE A 190 -14.13 -13.61 5.65
N HIS A 191 -15.37 -13.61 6.17
CA HIS A 191 -16.18 -12.40 6.18
C HIS A 191 -15.67 -11.43 7.25
N LEU A 192 -15.17 -10.28 6.82
CA LEU A 192 -14.54 -9.29 7.70
C LEU A 192 -15.46 -8.13 8.06
N GLY A 193 -16.51 -7.90 7.32
CA GLY A 193 -17.39 -6.76 7.48
C GLY A 193 -18.28 -6.54 6.27
N ASP A 194 -19.13 -5.52 6.35
CA ASP A 194 -20.05 -5.14 5.28
C ASP A 194 -19.71 -3.77 4.71
N GLU A 195 -20.03 -3.58 3.43
CA GLU A 195 -19.97 -2.28 2.78
C GLU A 195 -21.29 -1.53 2.98
N ALA A 196 -21.22 -0.29 3.44
CA ALA A 196 -22.38 0.58 3.58
C ALA A 196 -22.70 1.26 2.25
N VAL A 197 -23.67 0.71 1.50
CA VAL A 197 -24.11 1.26 0.21
C VAL A 197 -25.50 1.87 0.33
N ILE A 198 -25.65 3.13 -0.11
CA ILE A 198 -26.91 3.86 -0.16
C ILE A 198 -27.41 3.89 -1.60
N ASP A 199 -28.60 3.36 -1.85
CA ASP A 199 -29.35 3.61 -3.06
C ASP A 199 -29.99 5.00 -2.99
N THR A 200 -29.41 5.96 -3.69
CA THR A 200 -29.86 7.36 -3.62
C THR A 200 -31.20 7.59 -4.30
N GLN A 201 -31.58 6.73 -5.25
CA GLN A 201 -32.88 6.84 -5.92
C GLN A 201 -34.05 6.48 -4.97
N ASN A 202 -33.79 5.56 -4.05
CA ASN A 202 -34.74 5.12 -3.04
C ASN A 202 -34.51 5.75 -1.67
N PHE A 203 -33.56 6.69 -1.56
CA PHE A 203 -33.24 7.35 -0.31
C PHE A 203 -34.42 8.17 0.22
N ARG A 204 -34.84 7.90 1.47
CA ARG A 204 -35.96 8.56 2.14
C ARG A 204 -35.50 9.09 3.50
N LEU A 205 -35.12 10.35 3.55
CA LEU A 205 -34.71 11.00 4.81
C LEU A 205 -35.83 10.96 5.88
N SER A 206 -37.11 10.91 5.45
CA SER A 206 -38.26 10.81 6.36
C SER A 206 -38.24 9.58 7.25
N GLU A 207 -37.62 8.50 6.82
CA GLU A 207 -37.51 7.22 7.55
C GLU A 207 -36.34 7.20 8.55
N LEU A 208 -35.39 8.11 8.41
CA LEU A 208 -34.14 8.17 9.18
C LEU A 208 -34.23 9.27 10.26
N ARG A 209 -34.90 8.97 11.38
CA ARG A 209 -35.16 9.94 12.45
C ARG A 209 -33.89 10.58 13.01
N GLU A 210 -32.86 9.79 13.30
CA GLU A 210 -31.62 10.27 13.90
C GLU A 210 -30.85 11.17 12.93
N VAL A 211 -30.76 10.77 11.66
CA VAL A 211 -30.11 11.56 10.59
C VAL A 211 -30.83 12.90 10.40
N ARG A 212 -32.18 12.89 10.43
CA ARG A 212 -32.97 14.14 10.38
C ARG A 212 -32.67 15.08 11.52
N GLN A 213 -32.59 14.53 12.75
CA GLN A 213 -32.27 15.33 13.95
C GLN A 213 -30.86 15.90 13.89
N ALA A 214 -29.88 15.09 13.51
CA ALA A 214 -28.48 15.50 13.32
C ALA A 214 -28.37 16.60 12.27
N ARG A 215 -29.01 16.43 11.10
CA ARG A 215 -29.07 17.45 10.04
C ARG A 215 -29.72 18.75 10.53
N ALA A 216 -30.85 18.68 11.22
CA ALA A 216 -31.54 19.85 11.73
C ALA A 216 -30.66 20.63 12.74
N HIS A 217 -29.88 19.93 13.56
CA HIS A 217 -28.92 20.54 14.48
C HIS A 217 -27.81 21.27 13.70
N ALA A 218 -27.18 20.63 12.74
CA ALA A 218 -26.14 21.22 11.91
C ALA A 218 -26.65 22.43 11.11
N GLN A 219 -27.86 22.36 10.53
CA GLN A 219 -28.47 23.47 9.83
C GLN A 219 -28.75 24.67 10.72
N LYS A 220 -29.19 24.43 11.97
CA LYS A 220 -29.36 25.53 12.96
C LYS A 220 -28.02 26.18 13.32
N ALA A 221 -26.92 25.45 13.28
CA ALA A 221 -25.57 25.96 13.46
C ALA A 221 -25.02 26.65 12.21
N GLY A 222 -25.80 26.76 11.12
CA GLY A 222 -25.42 27.44 9.89
C GLY A 222 -24.62 26.58 8.90
N VAL A 223 -24.59 25.27 9.07
CA VAL A 223 -23.88 24.37 8.14
C VAL A 223 -24.59 24.37 6.78
N ARG A 224 -23.82 24.71 5.74
CA ARG A 224 -24.21 24.58 4.32
C ARG A 224 -23.27 23.59 3.65
N VAL A 225 -23.74 22.88 2.61
CA VAL A 225 -22.92 21.91 1.86
C VAL A 225 -22.73 22.42 0.43
N ARG A 226 -21.52 22.32 -0.06
CA ARG A 226 -21.13 22.62 -1.44
C ARG A 226 -20.55 21.36 -2.05
N ILE A 227 -21.09 20.93 -3.21
CA ILE A 227 -20.65 19.73 -3.91
C ILE A 227 -20.10 20.14 -5.26
N ARG A 228 -18.86 19.72 -5.56
CA ARG A 228 -18.17 20.02 -6.82
C ARG A 228 -17.31 18.82 -7.25
N ARG A 229 -16.96 18.73 -8.53
CA ARG A 229 -15.89 17.82 -8.95
C ARG A 229 -14.54 18.44 -8.66
N HIS A 230 -13.51 17.59 -8.45
CA HIS A 230 -12.14 18.10 -8.24
C HIS A 230 -11.70 19.00 -9.39
N GLY A 231 -12.03 18.65 -10.65
CA GLY A 231 -11.68 19.44 -11.81
C GLY A 231 -12.40 20.79 -11.94
N GLU A 232 -13.38 21.09 -11.07
CA GLU A 232 -14.08 22.39 -11.02
C GLU A 232 -13.46 23.37 -10.03
N LEU A 233 -12.50 22.91 -9.23
CA LEU A 233 -11.77 23.76 -8.28
C LEU A 233 -10.57 24.41 -8.96
N SER A 234 -10.28 25.67 -8.59
CA SER A 234 -8.99 26.27 -8.93
C SER A 234 -7.85 25.59 -8.17
N ALA A 235 -6.61 25.77 -8.61
CA ALA A 235 -5.45 25.22 -7.92
C ALA A 235 -5.35 25.73 -6.47
N GLU A 236 -5.66 27.02 -6.24
CA GLU A 236 -5.64 27.62 -4.90
C GLU A 236 -6.76 27.09 -4.02
N GLU A 237 -7.95 26.81 -4.57
CA GLU A 237 -9.04 26.20 -3.82
C GLU A 237 -8.68 24.78 -3.41
N MET A 238 -8.15 23.97 -4.33
CA MET A 238 -7.72 22.60 -4.04
C MET A 238 -6.61 22.58 -2.99
N GLN A 239 -5.61 23.42 -3.11
CA GLN A 239 -4.52 23.53 -2.13
C GLN A 239 -5.03 23.89 -0.73
N ARG A 240 -6.04 24.74 -0.62
CA ARG A 240 -6.69 25.03 0.68
C ARG A 240 -7.41 23.82 1.24
N VAL A 241 -8.12 23.07 0.41
CA VAL A 241 -8.81 21.83 0.81
C VAL A 241 -7.81 20.77 1.29
N GLU A 242 -6.71 20.59 0.58
CA GLU A 242 -5.63 19.68 0.96
C GLU A 242 -5.03 20.05 2.32
N ALA A 243 -4.72 21.36 2.51
CA ALA A 243 -4.17 21.85 3.78
C ALA A 243 -5.12 21.63 4.97
N LEU A 244 -6.43 21.83 4.77
CA LEU A 244 -7.44 21.55 5.80
C LEU A 244 -7.55 20.03 6.07
N ALA A 245 -7.55 19.19 5.04
CA ALA A 245 -7.59 17.76 5.19
C ALA A 245 -6.38 17.23 5.96
N ASP A 246 -5.19 17.77 5.71
CA ASP A 246 -3.96 17.45 6.43
C ASP A 246 -4.00 17.95 7.88
N GLN A 247 -4.49 19.15 8.12
CA GLN A 247 -4.63 19.70 9.47
C GLN A 247 -5.58 18.86 10.35
N TRP A 248 -6.61 18.26 9.76
CA TRP A 248 -7.58 17.45 10.49
C TRP A 248 -7.27 15.95 10.47
N ARG A 249 -6.06 15.60 10.11
CA ARG A 249 -5.59 14.22 10.11
C ARG A 249 -5.15 13.81 11.53
N ASP A 250 -5.74 12.74 12.05
CA ASP A 250 -5.45 12.24 13.39
C ASP A 250 -4.13 11.47 13.49
N THR A 251 -3.57 11.02 12.35
CA THR A 251 -2.36 10.19 12.29
C THR A 251 -1.39 10.72 11.25
N THR A 252 -0.09 10.48 11.44
CA THR A 252 0.97 10.86 10.49
C THR A 252 0.86 10.14 9.15
N ASP A 253 0.34 8.90 9.16
CA ASP A 253 0.23 8.07 7.98
C ASP A 253 -1.21 8.02 7.46
N GLU A 254 -1.38 8.18 6.14
CA GLU A 254 -2.65 7.96 5.47
C GLU A 254 -2.94 6.46 5.44
N ARG A 255 -3.93 6.04 6.24
CA ARG A 255 -4.38 4.65 6.27
C ARG A 255 -5.32 4.38 5.10
N GLY A 256 -5.16 3.25 4.48
CA GLY A 256 -6.05 2.75 3.45
C GLY A 256 -5.27 2.00 2.39
N PHE A 257 -5.70 0.80 2.12
CA PHE A 257 -5.14 -0.06 1.07
C PHE A 257 -6.13 -0.23 -0.09
N SER A 258 -7.34 -0.68 0.24
CA SER A 258 -8.44 -0.87 -0.73
C SER A 258 -9.52 0.20 -0.61
N MET A 259 -9.37 1.17 0.30
CA MET A 259 -10.45 2.06 0.72
C MET A 259 -10.04 3.54 0.79
N ALA A 260 -8.84 3.91 0.38
CA ALA A 260 -8.41 5.29 0.25
C ALA A 260 -7.37 5.43 -0.85
N LEU A 261 -7.49 6.50 -1.63
CA LEU A 261 -6.60 6.77 -2.76
C LEU A 261 -5.28 7.39 -2.29
N GLY A 262 -5.33 8.18 -1.22
CA GLY A 262 -4.16 8.79 -0.58
C GLY A 262 -3.49 9.88 -1.42
N ARG A 263 -4.24 10.57 -2.32
CA ARG A 263 -3.74 11.60 -3.22
C ARG A 263 -4.81 12.62 -3.58
N LEU A 264 -5.41 13.23 -2.55
CA LEU A 264 -6.38 14.31 -2.74
C LEU A 264 -5.75 15.39 -3.62
N GLY A 265 -6.53 15.91 -4.58
CA GLY A 265 -6.08 16.99 -5.48
C GLY A 265 -5.24 16.56 -6.69
N ASP A 266 -4.98 15.26 -6.86
CA ASP A 266 -4.23 14.79 -8.04
C ASP A 266 -4.95 15.15 -9.35
N PRO A 267 -4.27 15.76 -10.33
CA PRO A 267 -4.88 16.17 -11.62
C PRO A 267 -5.51 15.03 -12.42
N GLN A 268 -5.08 13.78 -12.19
CA GLN A 268 -5.67 12.60 -12.83
C GLN A 268 -7.06 12.24 -12.25
N ASP A 269 -7.40 12.75 -11.07
CA ASP A 269 -8.61 12.42 -10.33
C ASP A 269 -9.67 13.53 -10.41
N LYS A 270 -9.67 14.31 -11.50
CA LYS A 270 -10.57 15.44 -11.74
C LYS A 270 -12.06 15.09 -11.68
N ASP A 271 -12.42 13.84 -11.93
CA ASP A 271 -13.80 13.35 -11.91
C ASP A 271 -14.28 12.94 -10.50
N CYS A 272 -13.39 12.93 -9.50
CA CYS A 272 -13.75 12.74 -8.10
C CYS A 272 -14.68 13.85 -7.61
N LEU A 273 -15.61 13.49 -6.70
CA LEU A 273 -16.52 14.47 -6.06
C LEU A 273 -15.92 14.96 -4.75
N LEU A 274 -16.01 16.25 -4.52
CA LEU A 274 -15.72 16.90 -3.27
C LEU A 274 -17.01 17.47 -2.69
N ALA A 275 -17.32 17.10 -1.46
CA ALA A 275 -18.33 17.75 -0.65
C ALA A 275 -17.62 18.54 0.47
N GLU A 276 -17.93 19.83 0.58
CA GLU A 276 -17.42 20.73 1.63
C GLU A 276 -18.59 21.18 2.51
N ALA A 277 -18.43 21.07 3.82
CA ALA A 277 -19.36 21.69 4.76
C ALA A 277 -18.80 23.04 5.20
N LEU A 278 -19.62 24.08 5.10
CA LEU A 278 -19.24 25.46 5.44
C LEU A 278 -20.14 26.00 6.57
N VAL A 279 -19.52 26.76 7.48
CA VAL A 279 -20.21 27.60 8.45
C VAL A 279 -19.76 29.06 8.17
N GLY A 280 -20.68 29.91 7.72
CA GLY A 280 -20.27 31.17 7.10
C GLY A 280 -19.47 30.93 5.83
N GLU A 281 -18.23 31.42 5.79
CA GLU A 281 -17.27 31.21 4.70
C GLU A 281 -16.18 30.18 5.07
N GLU A 282 -16.19 29.64 6.29
CA GLU A 282 -15.20 28.70 6.78
C GLU A 282 -15.60 27.27 6.43
N THR A 283 -14.69 26.51 5.81
CA THR A 283 -14.86 25.07 5.60
C THR A 283 -14.58 24.33 6.92
N VAL A 284 -15.52 23.53 7.38
CA VAL A 284 -15.45 22.79 8.66
C VAL A 284 -15.41 21.27 8.49
N ALA A 285 -15.71 20.76 7.31
CA ALA A 285 -15.51 19.34 6.96
C ALA A 285 -15.37 19.15 5.46
N VAL A 286 -14.68 18.07 5.08
CA VAL A 286 -14.43 17.69 3.69
C VAL A 286 -14.64 16.19 3.54
N LEU A 287 -15.42 15.80 2.52
CA LEU A 287 -15.55 14.42 2.05
C LEU A 287 -15.13 14.37 0.58
N SER A 288 -14.25 13.42 0.24
CA SER A 288 -13.89 13.13 -1.15
C SER A 288 -14.40 11.76 -1.55
N PHE A 289 -14.89 11.64 -2.77
CA PHE A 289 -15.43 10.39 -3.32
C PHE A 289 -14.84 10.12 -4.69
N ILE A 290 -14.40 8.89 -4.90
CA ILE A 290 -13.97 8.39 -6.20
C ILE A 290 -15.17 7.98 -7.06
N PRO A 291 -15.04 8.02 -8.40
CA PRO A 291 -16.08 7.51 -9.30
C PRO A 291 -16.33 6.01 -9.12
N TRP A 292 -17.60 5.64 -9.06
CA TRP A 292 -18.07 4.27 -9.10
C TRP A 292 -18.98 4.07 -10.32
N GLY A 293 -18.43 3.53 -11.39
CA GLY A 293 -19.11 3.47 -12.68
C GLY A 293 -19.46 4.85 -13.21
N LEU A 294 -20.63 4.97 -13.85
CA LEU A 294 -21.08 6.23 -14.47
C LEU A 294 -21.88 7.13 -13.52
N SER A 295 -22.50 6.57 -12.50
CA SER A 295 -23.50 7.25 -11.68
C SER A 295 -23.39 6.95 -10.18
N GLY A 296 -22.33 6.28 -9.75
CA GLY A 296 -22.02 6.03 -8.36
C GLY A 296 -20.79 6.80 -7.89
N ALA A 297 -20.63 6.85 -6.57
CA ALA A 297 -19.44 7.39 -5.93
C ALA A 297 -19.12 6.57 -4.66
N SER A 298 -17.82 6.41 -4.37
CA SER A 298 -17.36 5.70 -3.17
C SER A 298 -16.48 6.60 -2.33
N LEU A 299 -16.67 6.57 -1.03
CA LEU A 299 -15.95 7.40 -0.08
C LEU A 299 -14.45 7.08 -0.15
N ASP A 300 -13.65 8.11 -0.36
CA ASP A 300 -12.19 8.07 -0.38
C ASP A 300 -11.61 8.69 0.90
N LEU A 301 -12.08 9.88 1.24
CA LEU A 301 -11.54 10.65 2.36
C LEU A 301 -12.67 11.30 3.15
N MET A 302 -12.57 11.22 4.46
CA MET A 302 -13.43 11.96 5.41
C MET A 302 -12.53 12.70 6.39
N ARG A 303 -12.67 14.02 6.42
CA ARG A 303 -11.98 14.90 7.38
C ARG A 303 -12.95 15.92 7.95
N ARG A 304 -12.81 16.19 9.22
CA ARG A 304 -13.66 17.12 9.95
C ARG A 304 -12.86 17.90 10.97
N SER A 305 -13.09 19.21 11.04
CA SER A 305 -12.60 20.04 12.13
C SER A 305 -13.14 19.55 13.48
N PRO A 306 -12.32 19.55 14.54
CA PRO A 306 -12.83 19.32 15.90
C PRO A 306 -13.95 20.28 16.30
N SER A 307 -13.99 21.48 15.74
CA SER A 307 -15.01 22.50 15.99
C SER A 307 -16.27 22.39 15.12
N ALA A 308 -16.30 21.42 14.18
CA ALA A 308 -17.46 21.23 13.31
C ALA A 308 -18.72 20.89 14.12
N PRO A 309 -19.87 21.52 13.83
CA PRO A 309 -21.12 21.21 14.52
C PRO A 309 -21.50 19.73 14.40
N ASN A 310 -22.14 19.19 15.45
CA ASN A 310 -22.68 17.83 15.37
C ASN A 310 -23.72 17.72 14.26
N GLY A 311 -23.71 16.60 13.52
CA GLY A 311 -24.58 16.37 12.37
C GLY A 311 -24.04 16.92 11.05
N THR A 312 -22.82 17.47 11.03
CA THR A 312 -22.18 17.99 9.81
C THR A 312 -22.00 16.89 8.76
N VAL A 313 -21.43 15.72 9.12
CA VAL A 313 -21.20 14.62 8.19
C VAL A 313 -22.52 14.05 7.66
N GLU A 314 -23.50 13.85 8.53
CA GLU A 314 -24.83 13.39 8.13
C GLU A 314 -25.50 14.38 7.15
N THR A 315 -25.31 15.69 7.38
CA THR A 315 -25.81 16.73 6.46
C THR A 315 -25.15 16.63 5.09
N MET A 316 -23.82 16.39 5.04
CA MET A 316 -23.08 16.19 3.79
C MET A 316 -23.53 14.94 3.04
N ILE A 317 -23.71 13.82 3.73
CA ILE A 317 -24.20 12.57 3.11
C ILE A 317 -25.61 12.75 2.57
N VAL A 318 -26.50 13.41 3.32
CA VAL A 318 -27.86 13.72 2.83
C VAL A 318 -27.81 14.59 1.59
N ALA A 319 -26.99 15.63 1.55
CA ALA A 319 -26.83 16.49 0.37
C ALA A 319 -26.32 15.69 -0.84
N LEU A 320 -25.32 14.80 -0.65
CA LEU A 320 -24.84 13.91 -1.72
C LEU A 320 -25.96 13.00 -2.26
N CYS A 321 -26.79 12.43 -1.39
CA CYS A 321 -27.92 11.58 -1.79
C CYS A 321 -29.01 12.35 -2.54
N THR A 322 -29.19 13.64 -2.25
CA THR A 322 -30.34 14.41 -2.81
C THR A 322 -29.96 15.37 -3.93
N GLU A 323 -28.71 15.82 -4.00
CA GLU A 323 -28.28 16.92 -4.89
C GLU A 323 -27.24 16.49 -5.94
N ALA A 324 -26.40 15.46 -5.66
CA ALA A 324 -25.28 15.10 -6.52
C ALA A 324 -25.66 14.24 -7.76
N LYS A 325 -26.97 13.96 -7.99
CA LYS A 325 -27.46 13.15 -9.11
C LYS A 325 -26.79 11.78 -9.22
N LEU A 326 -26.44 11.18 -8.10
CA LEU A 326 -25.91 9.83 -8.01
C LEU A 326 -27.05 8.82 -7.99
N GLN A 327 -26.76 7.57 -8.37
CA GLN A 327 -27.65 6.42 -8.18
C GLN A 327 -27.23 5.58 -6.97
N LYS A 328 -25.93 5.54 -6.69
CA LYS A 328 -25.35 4.77 -5.59
C LYS A 328 -24.28 5.58 -4.90
N LEU A 329 -24.23 5.49 -3.58
CA LEU A 329 -23.18 6.10 -2.76
C LEU A 329 -22.66 5.03 -1.79
N SER A 330 -21.39 4.70 -1.90
CA SER A 330 -20.69 3.84 -0.94
C SER A 330 -20.04 4.69 0.14
N LEU A 331 -20.29 4.35 1.39
CA LEU A 331 -19.60 4.92 2.56
C LEU A 331 -18.41 4.06 3.00
N ASN A 332 -18.04 3.10 2.15
CA ASN A 332 -16.95 2.17 2.36
C ASN A 332 -17.23 1.09 3.42
N PHE A 333 -16.22 0.41 3.90
CA PHE A 333 -16.31 -0.77 4.74
C PHE A 333 -16.53 -0.44 6.22
N ALA A 334 -17.43 -1.17 6.86
CA ALA A 334 -17.48 -1.33 8.31
C ALA A 334 -16.93 -2.73 8.66
N VAL A 335 -15.83 -2.79 9.37
CA VAL A 335 -15.21 -4.03 9.88
C VAL A 335 -15.88 -4.39 11.21
N PHE A 336 -16.24 -5.68 11.40
CA PHE A 336 -16.78 -6.21 12.65
C PHE A 336 -15.72 -6.36 13.72
#